data_bb35cc3d796c2052b314922093a0ee4f
#
_entry.id   bb35cc3d796c2052b314922093a0ee4f
#
_cell.length_a   1.000
_cell.length_b   1.000
_cell.length_c   1.000
_cell.angle_alpha   90.00
_cell.angle_beta   90.00
_cell.angle_gamma   90.00
#
_symmetry.space_group_name_H-M   'P 1'
#
loop_
_entity.id
_entity.type
_entity.pdbx_description
1 polymer ?
#
loop_
_entity_poly.entity_id
_entity_poly.type
_entity_poly.pdbx_seq_one_letter_code
_entity_poly.pdbx_strand_id
1 'polypeptide(L)'
;IHERLVGSEMCIRDSIRTNAAVCGIAGLAFLGGSYMAEAFRSGLESIEPIQTESAYSLGMSKAQTMRYIILPQAMSTSMPAFMANVIFLLKETSVFSAISLMDLMFTAKDLIGMYSKTIECLFLVVVFYLIILLPVSIVGSLIERRLRYAGFGS
;
A
#
# COMPACT_ATOMS: atom_id res chain seq x y z
N ILE A 1 -30.93 11.33 -34.36
CA ILE A 1 -30.21 10.02 -34.26
C ILE A 1 -28.81 10.20 -33.66
N HIS A 2 -28.07 11.23 -34.02
CA HIS A 2 -26.74 11.49 -33.46
C HIS A 2 -26.75 11.82 -31.96
N GLU A 3 -27.72 12.61 -31.47
CA GLU A 3 -27.82 12.93 -30.04
C GLU A 3 -28.18 11.70 -29.17
N ARG A 4 -28.98 10.78 -29.69
CA ARG A 4 -29.31 9.52 -28.97
C ARG A 4 -28.13 8.56 -28.93
N LEU A 5 -27.31 8.50 -29.97
CA LEU A 5 -26.10 7.67 -30.00
C LEU A 5 -25.04 8.20 -29.04
N VAL A 6 -24.81 9.52 -29.02
CA VAL A 6 -23.87 10.15 -28.09
C VAL A 6 -24.28 9.92 -26.63
N GLY A 7 -25.57 10.04 -26.31
CA GLY A 7 -26.07 9.78 -24.96
C GLY A 7 -25.92 8.32 -24.53
N SER A 8 -26.17 7.36 -25.42
CA SER A 8 -26.00 5.93 -25.10
C SER A 8 -24.54 5.52 -24.94
N GLU A 9 -23.66 6.03 -25.77
CA GLU A 9 -22.20 5.78 -25.64
C GLU A 9 -21.63 6.38 -24.37
N MET A 10 -22.12 7.55 -23.95
CA MET A 10 -21.71 8.21 -22.72
C MET A 10 -22.15 7.39 -21.48
N CYS A 11 -23.38 6.88 -21.46
CA CYS A 11 -23.88 6.03 -20.39
C CYS A 11 -23.15 4.68 -20.31
N ILE A 12 -22.86 4.05 -21.46
CA ILE A 12 -22.09 2.79 -21.50
C ILE A 12 -20.66 3.02 -21.00
N ARG A 13 -20.05 4.12 -21.43
CA ARG A 13 -18.68 4.48 -21.02
C ARG A 13 -18.58 4.77 -19.52
N ASP A 14 -19.56 5.43 -18.92
CA ASP A 14 -19.60 5.71 -17.48
C ASP A 14 -19.86 4.42 -16.68
N SER A 15 -20.73 3.52 -17.15
CA SER A 15 -20.98 2.22 -16.53
C SER A 15 -19.74 1.32 -16.56
N ILE A 16 -19.01 1.30 -17.68
CA ILE A 16 -17.76 0.53 -17.82
C ILE A 16 -16.66 1.12 -16.91
N ARG A 17 -16.56 2.44 -16.80
CA ARG A 17 -15.60 3.10 -15.90
C ARG A 17 -15.88 2.78 -14.45
N THR A 18 -17.13 2.79 -14.02
CA THR A 18 -17.51 2.45 -12.64
C THR A 18 -17.15 1.00 -12.33
N ASN A 19 -17.40 0.07 -13.24
CA ASN A 19 -17.01 -1.34 -13.08
C ASN A 19 -15.49 -1.52 -13.07
N ALA A 20 -14.75 -0.80 -13.93
CA ALA A 20 -13.29 -0.86 -13.95
C ALA A 20 -12.67 -0.33 -12.66
N ALA A 21 -13.21 0.75 -12.09
CA ALA A 21 -12.77 1.28 -10.81
C ALA A 21 -12.99 0.28 -9.67
N VAL A 22 -14.16 -0.33 -9.61
CA VAL A 22 -14.48 -1.35 -8.59
C VAL A 22 -13.55 -2.56 -8.70
N CYS A 23 -13.33 -3.06 -9.91
CA CYS A 23 -12.39 -4.16 -10.16
C CYS A 23 -10.94 -3.77 -9.77
N GLY A 24 -10.52 -2.56 -10.11
CA GLY A 24 -9.20 -2.06 -9.77
C GLY A 24 -9.00 -1.93 -8.25
N ILE A 25 -9.97 -1.35 -7.54
CA ILE A 25 -9.94 -1.23 -6.07
C ILE A 25 -9.94 -2.63 -5.43
N ALA A 26 -10.78 -3.54 -5.89
CA ALA A 26 -10.83 -4.91 -5.38
C ALA A 26 -9.49 -5.63 -5.61
N GLY A 27 -8.89 -5.50 -6.79
CA GLY A 27 -7.59 -6.06 -7.12
C GLY A 27 -6.48 -5.52 -6.23
N LEU A 28 -6.40 -4.19 -6.04
CA LEU A 28 -5.43 -3.57 -5.13
C LEU A 28 -5.66 -3.94 -3.67
N ALA A 29 -6.92 -4.05 -3.23
CA ALA A 29 -7.24 -4.48 -1.88
C ALA A 29 -6.80 -5.92 -1.61
N PHE A 30 -7.01 -6.81 -2.57
CA PHE A 30 -6.55 -8.20 -2.49
C PHE A 30 -5.01 -8.29 -2.50
N LEU A 31 -4.36 -7.59 -3.41
CA LEU A 31 -2.90 -7.52 -3.50
C LEU A 31 -2.30 -6.94 -2.22
N GLY A 32 -2.82 -5.81 -1.75
CA GLY A 32 -2.38 -5.16 -0.52
C GLY A 32 -2.59 -6.03 0.71
N GLY A 33 -3.76 -6.70 0.79
CA GLY A 33 -4.05 -7.65 1.85
C GLY A 33 -3.05 -8.80 1.91
N SER A 34 -2.67 -9.35 0.76
CA SER A 34 -1.67 -10.42 0.66
C SER A 34 -0.30 -9.98 1.18
N TYR A 35 0.19 -8.83 0.74
CA TYR A 35 1.48 -8.30 1.19
C TYR A 35 1.49 -7.92 2.67
N MET A 36 0.38 -7.36 3.18
CA MET A 36 0.26 -7.05 4.61
C MET A 36 0.23 -8.32 5.46
N ALA A 37 -0.49 -9.35 5.01
CA ALA A 37 -0.54 -10.66 5.69
C ALA A 37 0.86 -11.30 5.74
N GLU A 38 1.62 -11.25 4.65
CA GLU A 38 2.98 -11.78 4.60
C GLU A 38 3.94 -11.01 5.52
N ALA A 39 3.82 -9.67 5.56
CA ALA A 39 4.61 -8.84 6.48
C ALA A 39 4.34 -9.20 7.96
N PHE A 40 3.09 -9.40 8.34
CA PHE A 40 2.72 -9.83 9.69
C PHE A 40 3.19 -11.24 9.99
N ARG A 41 3.04 -12.15 9.04
CA ARG A 41 3.52 -13.52 9.19
C ARG A 41 5.02 -13.56 9.43
N SER A 42 5.79 -12.86 8.61
CA SER A 42 7.24 -12.74 8.77
C SER A 42 7.62 -12.16 10.15
N GLY A 43 6.89 -11.13 10.61
CA GLY A 43 7.08 -10.57 11.95
C GLY A 43 6.80 -11.56 13.08
N LEU A 44 5.78 -12.41 12.96
CA LEU A 44 5.47 -13.44 13.94
C LEU A 44 6.53 -14.56 13.93
N GLU A 45 6.97 -14.99 12.76
CA GLU A 45 7.98 -16.03 12.59
C GLU A 45 9.39 -15.61 13.05
N SER A 46 9.65 -14.30 13.11
CA SER A 46 10.93 -13.77 13.59
C SER A 46 11.12 -13.83 15.10
N ILE A 47 10.05 -14.14 15.85
CA ILE A 47 10.14 -14.21 17.32
C ILE A 47 10.70 -15.56 17.75
N GLU A 48 11.76 -15.51 18.54
CA GLU A 48 12.42 -16.71 19.03
C GLU A 48 11.49 -17.54 19.95
N PRO A 49 11.46 -18.87 19.81
CA PRO A 49 10.65 -19.76 20.63
C PRO A 49 10.90 -19.61 22.13
N ILE A 50 12.12 -19.23 22.52
CA ILE A 50 12.51 -19.03 23.93
C ILE A 50 11.65 -17.95 24.62
N GLN A 51 11.14 -16.97 23.90
CA GLN A 51 10.23 -15.97 24.45
C GLN A 51 8.90 -16.60 24.91
N THR A 52 8.41 -17.54 24.13
CA THR A 52 7.19 -18.30 24.45
C THR A 52 7.41 -19.26 25.62
N GLU A 53 8.54 -19.96 25.63
CA GLU A 53 8.90 -20.89 26.71
C GLU A 53 9.11 -20.17 28.04
N SER A 54 9.79 -19.03 28.02
CA SER A 54 9.99 -18.19 29.20
C SER A 54 8.67 -17.66 29.77
N ALA A 55 7.75 -17.25 28.90
CA ALA A 55 6.41 -16.80 29.32
C ALA A 55 5.61 -17.94 30.01
N TYR A 56 5.67 -19.16 29.47
CA TYR A 56 5.01 -20.29 30.09
C TYR A 56 5.65 -20.68 31.43
N SER A 57 6.96 -20.55 31.57
CA SER A 57 7.67 -20.77 32.83
C SER A 57 7.24 -19.80 33.93
N LEU A 58 6.79 -18.60 33.54
CA LEU A 58 6.19 -17.60 34.44
C LEU A 58 4.70 -17.83 34.72
N GLY A 59 4.12 -18.91 34.20
CA GLY A 59 2.71 -19.26 34.39
C GLY A 59 1.72 -18.50 33.51
N MET A 60 2.19 -17.84 32.46
CA MET A 60 1.31 -17.15 31.54
C MET A 60 0.51 -18.12 30.67
N SER A 61 -0.78 -17.82 30.47
CA SER A 61 -1.61 -18.55 29.51
C SER A 61 -1.22 -18.23 28.06
N LYS A 62 -1.59 -19.09 27.10
CA LYS A 62 -1.35 -18.86 25.65
C LYS A 62 -1.85 -17.50 25.18
N ALA A 63 -3.04 -17.10 25.61
CA ALA A 63 -3.63 -15.81 25.24
C ALA A 63 -2.85 -14.62 25.83
N GLN A 64 -2.39 -14.74 27.07
CA GLN A 64 -1.56 -13.71 27.71
C GLN A 64 -0.19 -13.60 27.03
N THR A 65 0.47 -14.71 26.77
CA THR A 65 1.75 -14.75 26.04
C THR A 65 1.62 -14.09 24.66
N MET A 66 0.57 -14.47 23.90
CA MET A 66 0.32 -13.86 22.59
C MET A 66 0.12 -12.37 22.67
N ARG A 67 -0.73 -11.91 23.59
CA ARG A 67 -1.15 -10.49 23.67
C ARG A 67 -0.07 -9.57 24.24
N TYR A 68 0.67 -10.02 25.26
CA TYR A 68 1.59 -9.16 26.00
C TYR A 68 3.05 -9.29 25.58
N ILE A 69 3.44 -10.42 24.97
CA ILE A 69 4.82 -10.69 24.62
C ILE A 69 5.00 -10.79 23.10
N ILE A 70 4.26 -11.70 22.44
CA ILE A 70 4.51 -12.02 21.03
C ILE A 70 3.99 -10.91 20.11
N LEU A 71 2.73 -10.48 20.28
CA LEU A 71 2.10 -9.54 19.38
C LEU A 71 2.80 -8.16 19.34
N PRO A 72 3.21 -7.55 20.48
CA PRO A 72 3.93 -6.28 20.45
C PRO A 72 5.29 -6.37 19.75
N GLN A 73 6.02 -7.45 19.99
CA GLN A 73 7.32 -7.70 19.35
C GLN A 73 7.14 -7.94 17.84
N ALA A 74 6.19 -8.80 17.44
CA ALA A 74 5.88 -9.06 16.04
C ALA A 74 5.51 -7.79 15.28
N MET A 75 4.68 -6.93 15.87
CA MET A 75 4.32 -5.64 15.27
C MET A 75 5.54 -4.73 15.09
N SER A 76 6.42 -4.66 16.07
CA SER A 76 7.64 -3.86 15.98
C SER A 76 8.57 -4.36 14.87
N THR A 77 8.73 -5.68 14.76
CA THR A 77 9.59 -6.31 13.74
C THR A 77 9.00 -6.24 12.34
N SER A 78 7.67 -6.35 12.18
CA SER A 78 7.01 -6.28 10.88
C SER A 78 6.83 -4.85 10.36
N MET A 79 7.00 -3.82 11.18
CA MET A 79 6.72 -2.44 10.82
C MET A 79 7.51 -1.92 9.61
N PRO A 80 8.83 -2.19 9.46
CA PRO A 80 9.58 -1.78 8.27
C PRO A 80 9.00 -2.37 6.98
N ALA A 81 8.68 -3.67 7.00
CA ALA A 81 8.06 -4.36 5.86
C ALA A 81 6.65 -3.81 5.56
N PHE A 82 5.88 -3.51 6.61
CA PHE A 82 4.56 -2.90 6.49
C PHE A 82 4.64 -1.53 5.79
N MET A 83 5.56 -0.66 6.22
CA MET A 83 5.75 0.65 5.61
C MET A 83 6.25 0.57 4.17
N ALA A 84 7.15 -0.37 3.86
CA ALA A 84 7.59 -0.63 2.49
C ALA A 84 6.41 -1.04 1.58
N ASN A 85 5.52 -1.90 2.08
CA ASN A 85 4.32 -2.32 1.36
C ASN A 85 3.33 -1.18 1.15
N VAL A 86 3.15 -0.27 2.12
CA VAL A 86 2.32 0.94 1.94
C VAL A 86 2.88 1.82 0.83
N ILE A 87 4.19 2.09 0.81
CA ILE A 87 4.84 2.87 -0.24
C ILE A 87 4.73 2.17 -1.60
N PHE A 88 4.87 0.85 -1.62
CA PHE A 88 4.69 0.05 -2.83
C PHE A 88 3.27 0.19 -3.38
N LEU A 89 2.25 0.00 -2.55
CA LEU A 89 0.84 0.11 -2.95
C LEU A 89 0.48 1.51 -3.47
N LEU A 90 1.07 2.58 -2.90
CA LEU A 90 0.87 3.94 -3.41
C LEU A 90 1.40 4.09 -4.85
N LYS A 91 2.48 3.41 -5.21
CA LYS A 91 2.99 3.40 -6.59
C LYS A 91 2.17 2.50 -7.50
N GLU A 92 1.65 1.39 -6.98
CA GLU A 92 0.80 0.46 -7.74
C GLU A 92 -0.53 1.09 -8.19
N THR A 93 -0.99 2.17 -7.57
CA THR A 93 -2.15 2.92 -8.08
C THR A 93 -1.97 3.39 -9.53
N SER A 94 -0.73 3.57 -9.98
CA SER A 94 -0.44 3.93 -11.38
C SER A 94 -0.86 2.87 -12.40
N VAL A 95 -1.10 1.62 -11.97
CA VAL A 95 -1.70 0.56 -12.81
C VAL A 95 -3.11 0.95 -13.27
N PHE A 96 -3.82 1.80 -12.53
CA PHE A 96 -5.12 2.32 -12.95
C PHE A 96 -5.08 3.09 -14.26
N SER A 97 -3.94 3.65 -14.64
CA SER A 97 -3.76 4.26 -15.95
C SER A 97 -3.95 3.27 -17.11
N ALA A 98 -3.73 1.96 -16.88
CA ALA A 98 -3.91 0.92 -17.88
C ALA A 98 -5.40 0.61 -18.14
N ILE A 99 -6.27 0.83 -17.14
CA ILE A 99 -7.72 0.66 -17.25
C ILE A 99 -8.45 1.98 -17.48
N SER A 100 -7.73 2.98 -18.01
CA SER A 100 -8.27 4.31 -18.38
C SER A 100 -8.93 5.08 -17.22
N LEU A 101 -8.54 4.82 -15.99
CA LEU A 101 -8.89 5.67 -14.86
C LEU A 101 -7.96 6.88 -14.80
N MET A 102 -8.52 8.05 -14.50
CA MET A 102 -7.74 9.28 -14.37
C MET A 102 -6.84 9.20 -13.13
N ASP A 103 -5.57 8.91 -13.38
CA ASP A 103 -4.47 8.90 -12.43
C ASP A 103 -3.37 9.85 -12.90
N LEU A 104 -2.39 10.12 -12.06
CA LEU A 104 -1.23 10.95 -12.39
C LEU A 104 -0.51 10.46 -13.66
N MET A 105 -0.32 9.14 -13.77
CA MET A 105 0.31 8.52 -14.94
C MET A 105 -0.57 8.60 -16.19
N PHE A 106 -1.89 8.49 -16.05
CA PHE A 106 -2.83 8.66 -17.15
C PHE A 106 -2.77 10.09 -17.71
N THR A 107 -2.83 11.08 -16.81
CA THR A 107 -2.73 12.51 -17.18
C THR A 107 -1.41 12.82 -17.88
N ALA A 108 -0.30 12.22 -17.41
CA ALA A 108 1.01 12.38 -18.06
C ALA A 108 1.03 11.79 -19.46
N LYS A 109 0.45 10.60 -19.67
CA LYS A 109 0.34 9.97 -21.01
C LYS A 109 -0.49 10.84 -21.96
N ASP A 110 -1.57 11.43 -21.47
CA ASP A 110 -2.43 12.31 -22.24
C ASP A 110 -1.68 13.60 -22.67
N LEU A 111 -0.93 14.20 -21.75
CA LEU A 111 -0.08 15.36 -22.03
C LEU A 111 1.05 15.03 -23.04
N ILE A 112 1.67 13.85 -22.91
CA ILE A 112 2.68 13.40 -23.87
C ILE A 112 2.05 13.26 -25.27
N GLY A 113 0.84 12.71 -25.35
CA GLY A 113 0.10 12.60 -26.62
C GLY A 113 -0.22 13.93 -27.25
N MET A 114 -0.61 14.95 -26.44
CA MET A 114 -0.94 16.27 -26.93
C MET A 114 0.27 17.13 -27.34
N TYR A 115 1.33 17.11 -26.54
CA TYR A 115 2.45 18.04 -26.68
C TYR A 115 3.72 17.39 -27.23
N SER A 116 3.78 16.08 -27.36
CA SER A 116 4.96 15.29 -27.80
C SER A 116 6.24 15.56 -26.99
N LYS A 117 6.09 16.05 -25.73
CA LYS A 117 7.21 16.40 -24.84
C LYS A 117 7.35 15.34 -23.74
N THR A 118 7.86 14.18 -24.12
CA THR A 118 7.93 13.01 -23.24
C THR A 118 8.82 13.24 -22.02
N ILE A 119 9.99 13.84 -22.19
CA ILE A 119 10.98 14.00 -21.09
C ILE A 119 10.46 14.97 -20.04
N GLU A 120 9.89 16.10 -20.46
CA GLU A 120 9.35 17.12 -19.54
C GLU A 120 8.18 16.56 -18.72
N CYS A 121 7.26 15.84 -19.39
CA CYS A 121 6.10 15.22 -18.71
C CYS A 121 6.51 14.13 -17.74
N LEU A 122 7.44 13.26 -18.11
CA LEU A 122 7.93 12.21 -17.20
C LEU A 122 8.70 12.79 -16.00
N PHE A 123 9.49 13.84 -16.20
CA PHE A 123 10.17 14.54 -15.12
C PHE A 123 9.15 15.10 -14.12
N LEU A 124 8.08 15.69 -14.61
CA LEU A 124 7.00 16.24 -13.78
C LEU A 124 6.29 15.16 -12.96
N VAL A 125 6.05 13.99 -13.56
CA VAL A 125 5.51 12.81 -12.85
C VAL A 125 6.44 12.38 -11.70
N VAL A 126 7.74 12.30 -11.96
CA VAL A 126 8.72 11.93 -10.93
C VAL A 126 8.70 12.93 -9.78
N VAL A 127 8.64 14.23 -10.06
CA VAL A 127 8.57 15.27 -9.04
C VAL A 127 7.30 15.14 -8.20
N PHE A 128 6.13 14.90 -8.82
CA PHE A 128 4.89 14.69 -8.07
C PHE A 128 4.93 13.43 -7.19
N TYR A 129 5.43 12.31 -7.71
CA TYR A 129 5.60 11.12 -6.88
C TYR A 129 6.56 11.36 -5.72
N LEU A 130 7.62 12.10 -5.93
CA LEU A 130 8.58 12.44 -4.88
C LEU A 130 7.92 13.30 -3.79
N ILE A 131 7.12 14.31 -4.18
CA ILE A 131 6.37 15.14 -3.23
C ILE A 131 5.38 14.32 -2.40
N ILE A 132 4.75 13.31 -2.97
CA ILE A 132 3.79 12.47 -2.26
C ILE A 132 4.50 11.41 -1.39
N LEU A 133 5.53 10.75 -1.90
CA LEU A 133 6.18 9.63 -1.23
C LEU A 133 7.15 10.07 -0.13
N LEU A 134 7.80 11.23 -0.25
CA LEU A 134 8.71 11.74 0.78
C LEU A 134 8.04 11.90 2.15
N PRO A 135 6.91 12.63 2.28
CA PRO A 135 6.26 12.78 3.58
C PRO A 135 5.77 11.45 4.13
N VAL A 136 5.24 10.54 3.29
CA VAL A 136 4.81 9.21 3.72
C VAL A 136 5.99 8.40 4.26
N SER A 137 7.14 8.44 3.57
CA SER A 137 8.37 7.77 4.01
C SER A 137 8.91 8.33 5.31
N ILE A 138 8.90 9.65 5.48
CA ILE A 138 9.35 10.31 6.72
C ILE A 138 8.45 9.93 7.90
N VAL A 139 7.14 10.00 7.72
CA VAL A 139 6.17 9.61 8.76
C VAL A 139 6.34 8.14 9.12
N GLY A 140 6.51 7.27 8.13
CA GLY A 140 6.77 5.85 8.34
C GLY A 140 8.03 5.60 9.17
N SER A 141 9.13 6.26 8.83
CA SER A 141 10.38 6.12 9.57
C SER A 141 10.30 6.65 11.00
N LEU A 142 9.49 7.69 11.23
CA LEU A 142 9.24 8.21 12.58
C LEU A 142 8.43 7.23 13.43
N ILE A 143 7.41 6.60 12.86
CA ILE A 143 6.61 5.57 13.52
C ILE A 143 7.49 4.36 13.86
N GLU A 144 8.28 3.89 12.89
CA GLU A 144 9.23 2.78 13.09
C GLU A 144 10.20 3.06 14.25
N ARG A 145 10.82 4.25 14.26
CA ARG A 145 11.71 4.65 15.35
C ARG A 145 11.00 4.65 16.70
N ARG A 146 9.79 5.20 16.80
CA ARG A 146 9.02 5.21 18.06
C ARG A 146 8.71 3.80 18.58
N LEU A 147 8.35 2.88 17.69
CA LEU A 147 8.05 1.50 18.08
C LEU A 147 9.31 0.76 18.53
N ARG A 148 10.44 0.99 17.87
CA ARG A 148 11.74 0.41 18.26
C ARG A 148 12.21 0.90 19.63
N TYR A 149 12.03 2.20 19.94
CA TYR A 149 12.37 2.78 21.24
C TYR A 149 11.42 2.38 22.38
N ALA A 150 10.21 1.88 22.07
CA ALA A 150 9.27 1.43 23.09
C ALA A 150 9.66 0.09 23.76
N GLY A 151 10.88 -0.40 23.57
CA GLY A 151 11.48 -1.45 24.40
C GLY A 151 11.32 -2.89 23.88
N PHE A 152 10.88 -3.07 22.63
CA PHE A 152 10.69 -4.42 22.05
C PHE A 152 11.66 -4.73 20.90
N GLY A 153 12.68 -3.93 20.70
CA GLY A 153 13.70 -4.14 19.67
C GLY A 153 15.09 -3.98 20.27
N SER A 154 15.68 -5.09 20.66
CA SER A 154 17.13 -5.23 20.84
C SER A 154 17.72 -5.87 19.61
#